data_c207764451e7df93c209f5fd30766b02
#
_entry.id   c207764451e7df93c209f5fd30766b02
#
_cell.length_a   1.000
_cell.length_b   1.000
_cell.length_c   1.000
_cell.angle_alpha   90.00
_cell.angle_beta   90.00
_cell.angle_gamma   90.00
#
_symmetry.space_group_name_H-M   'P 1'
#
loop_
_entity.id
_entity.type
_entity.pdbx_description
1 polymer ?
#
loop_
_entity_poly.entity_id
_entity_poly.type
_entity_poly.pdbx_seq_one_letter_code
_entity_poly.pdbx_strand_id
1 'polypeptide(L)'
;MAKTASDAPVWFVTGCSTGLGREFVRAVLKRGYRAVATARDPKAIANLVKGHDGQAIALQLDVADPKAITAAVKDAEGAFGRIDTLVNNAGYGYMSAVEEGEDAAIRAQFETNFFGLAALIRAVLPGMRQRRHGAIVNISSVGGLRAGPGAGYYCATKFAVNGLSEALAAEVEPLGIRVMIVEPGPFRTDWGGRSLKHSQTEIADYEATAHKRRREIAGYSGAQPGDPVRAAEAVITTLNSPNPPRHLVLGRFGLDVARAKFNDMLRELDAWEATSFSADFPVAGAA
;
A
#
# COMPACT_ATOMS: atom_id res chain seq x y z
N MET A 1 10.22 -6.36 32.57
CA MET A 1 8.90 -6.93 32.86
C MET A 1 8.36 -7.57 31.59
N ALA A 2 7.95 -8.83 31.63
CA ALA A 2 7.30 -9.48 30.49
C ALA A 2 5.95 -8.77 30.23
N LYS A 3 5.73 -8.25 29.00
CA LYS A 3 4.43 -7.70 28.61
C LYS A 3 3.39 -8.83 28.70
N THR A 4 2.30 -8.58 29.43
CA THR A 4 1.17 -9.52 29.41
C THR A 4 0.59 -9.62 28.01
N ALA A 5 -0.04 -10.72 27.65
CA ALA A 5 -0.63 -10.90 26.32
C ALA A 5 -1.66 -9.80 25.97
N SER A 6 -2.25 -9.15 26.99
CA SER A 6 -3.17 -8.01 26.84
C SER A 6 -2.49 -6.72 26.38
N ASP A 7 -1.17 -6.56 26.60
CA ASP A 7 -0.44 -5.32 26.28
C ASP A 7 0.23 -5.35 24.89
N ALA A 8 0.24 -6.51 24.21
CA ALA A 8 0.87 -6.64 22.91
C ALA A 8 0.19 -5.74 21.86
N PRO A 9 0.96 -5.10 20.94
CA PRO A 9 0.40 -4.25 19.90
C PRO A 9 -0.58 -5.01 19.00
N VAL A 10 -1.66 -4.33 18.60
CA VAL A 10 -2.70 -4.85 17.72
C VAL A 10 -2.48 -4.35 16.30
N TRP A 11 -2.30 -5.28 15.37
CA TRP A 11 -2.11 -5.01 13.95
C TRP A 11 -3.37 -5.38 13.17
N PHE A 12 -3.98 -4.41 12.52
CA PHE A 12 -5.11 -4.62 11.61
C PHE A 12 -4.57 -4.68 10.17
N VAL A 13 -4.69 -5.84 9.51
CA VAL A 13 -4.11 -6.06 8.17
C VAL A 13 -5.21 -6.36 7.17
N THR A 14 -5.21 -5.64 6.04
CA THR A 14 -6.18 -5.86 4.97
C THR A 14 -5.64 -6.75 3.86
N GLY A 15 -6.51 -7.56 3.23
CA GLY A 15 -6.14 -8.39 2.09
C GLY A 15 -5.20 -9.55 2.43
N CYS A 16 -5.52 -10.31 3.48
CA CYS A 16 -4.66 -11.37 4.03
C CYS A 16 -4.81 -12.74 3.36
N SER A 17 -5.64 -12.87 2.31
CA SER A 17 -5.86 -14.19 1.68
C SER A 17 -4.60 -14.75 1.01
N THR A 18 -3.73 -13.89 0.49
CA THR A 18 -2.45 -14.26 -0.16
C THR A 18 -1.42 -13.14 -0.04
N GLY A 19 -0.21 -13.39 -0.55
CA GLY A 19 0.83 -12.38 -0.75
C GLY A 19 1.29 -11.68 0.52
N LEU A 20 1.64 -10.41 0.39
CA LEU A 20 2.21 -9.62 1.50
C LEU A 20 1.32 -9.57 2.73
N GLY A 21 -0.02 -9.40 2.56
CA GLY A 21 -0.94 -9.31 3.69
C GLY A 21 -0.92 -10.58 4.56
N ARG A 22 -0.81 -11.73 3.92
CA ARG A 22 -0.67 -13.02 4.61
C ARG A 22 0.63 -13.10 5.40
N GLU A 23 1.73 -12.67 4.79
CA GLU A 23 3.04 -12.71 5.45
C GLU A 23 3.17 -11.65 6.55
N PHE A 24 2.49 -10.50 6.44
CA PHE A 24 2.38 -9.56 7.57
C PHE A 24 1.72 -10.20 8.79
N VAL A 25 0.60 -10.89 8.62
CA VAL A 25 -0.07 -11.57 9.76
C VAL A 25 0.86 -12.60 10.40
N ARG A 26 1.54 -13.43 9.60
CA ARG A 26 2.50 -14.42 10.11
C ARG A 26 3.65 -13.77 10.89
N ALA A 27 4.24 -12.71 10.32
CA ALA A 27 5.35 -12.00 10.94
C ALA A 27 4.94 -11.28 12.23
N VAL A 28 3.73 -10.73 12.29
CA VAL A 28 3.11 -10.09 13.47
C VAL A 28 2.93 -11.13 14.58
N LEU A 29 2.31 -12.26 14.27
CA LEU A 29 2.06 -13.34 15.24
C LEU A 29 3.35 -13.97 15.78
N LYS A 30 4.34 -14.18 14.89
CA LYS A 30 5.68 -14.68 15.28
C LYS A 30 6.38 -13.78 16.32
N ARG A 31 6.08 -12.46 16.30
CA ARG A 31 6.63 -11.51 17.28
C ARG A 31 5.82 -11.43 18.58
N GLY A 32 4.79 -12.25 18.73
CA GLY A 32 3.91 -12.21 19.89
C GLY A 32 2.95 -11.00 19.88
N TYR A 33 2.81 -10.31 18.74
CA TYR A 33 1.83 -9.24 18.58
C TYR A 33 0.44 -9.81 18.28
N ARG A 34 -0.60 -9.01 18.45
CA ARG A 34 -1.98 -9.39 18.14
C ARG A 34 -2.34 -9.00 16.71
N ALA A 35 -3.12 -9.84 16.02
CA ALA A 35 -3.46 -9.63 14.62
C ALA A 35 -4.97 -9.68 14.36
N VAL A 36 -5.46 -8.70 13.62
CA VAL A 36 -6.76 -8.75 12.94
C VAL A 36 -6.46 -9.00 11.47
N ALA A 37 -6.65 -10.23 11.03
CA ALA A 37 -6.50 -10.62 9.63
C ALA A 37 -7.82 -10.43 8.90
N THR A 38 -7.84 -9.73 7.74
CA THR A 38 -9.09 -9.50 7.02
C THR A 38 -9.01 -9.97 5.56
N ALA A 39 -10.13 -10.48 5.06
CA ALA A 39 -10.32 -10.86 3.66
C ALA A 39 -11.83 -10.79 3.30
N ARG A 40 -12.15 -10.72 2.00
CA ARG A 40 -13.54 -10.79 1.54
C ARG A 40 -14.21 -12.13 1.93
N ASP A 41 -13.46 -13.21 1.88
CA ASP A 41 -13.86 -14.51 2.42
C ASP A 41 -12.98 -14.84 3.64
N PRO A 42 -13.52 -14.81 4.87
CA PRO A 42 -12.77 -15.13 6.08
C PRO A 42 -12.32 -16.60 6.15
N LYS A 43 -12.97 -17.52 5.42
CA LYS A 43 -12.54 -18.93 5.36
C LYS A 43 -11.15 -19.05 4.72
N ALA A 44 -10.81 -18.19 3.76
CA ALA A 44 -9.50 -18.16 3.09
C ALA A 44 -8.33 -17.83 4.04
N ILE A 45 -8.62 -17.24 5.20
CA ILE A 45 -7.64 -16.82 6.21
C ILE A 45 -7.78 -17.53 7.56
N ALA A 46 -8.74 -18.45 7.70
CA ALA A 46 -8.97 -19.16 8.95
C ALA A 46 -7.71 -19.90 9.46
N ASN A 47 -6.91 -20.42 8.55
CA ASN A 47 -5.66 -21.09 8.89
C ASN A 47 -4.54 -20.16 9.42
N LEU A 48 -4.67 -18.84 9.23
CA LEU A 48 -3.71 -17.86 9.78
C LEU A 48 -3.93 -17.61 11.26
N VAL A 49 -5.16 -17.77 11.73
CA VAL A 49 -5.55 -17.48 13.12
C VAL A 49 -5.72 -18.76 13.96
N LYS A 50 -5.76 -19.91 13.31
CA LYS A 50 -5.88 -21.21 14.00
C LYS A 50 -4.70 -21.45 14.95
N GLY A 51 -4.98 -21.72 16.22
CA GLY A 51 -3.98 -21.95 17.25
C GLY A 51 -3.40 -20.65 17.86
N HIS A 52 -4.02 -19.51 17.56
CA HIS A 52 -3.65 -18.18 18.10
C HIS A 52 -4.82 -17.55 18.88
N ASP A 53 -5.52 -18.37 19.68
CA ASP A 53 -6.67 -17.94 20.45
C ASP A 53 -6.29 -16.78 21.41
N GLY A 54 -7.09 -15.70 21.41
CA GLY A 54 -6.81 -14.46 22.14
C GLY A 54 -5.70 -13.58 21.54
N GLN A 55 -4.97 -14.06 20.53
CA GLN A 55 -3.91 -13.31 19.85
C GLN A 55 -4.32 -12.90 18.43
N ALA A 56 -5.16 -13.65 17.75
CA ALA A 56 -5.58 -13.35 16.39
C ALA A 56 -7.07 -13.59 16.17
N ILE A 57 -7.68 -12.76 15.31
CA ILE A 57 -9.02 -12.95 14.78
C ILE A 57 -9.04 -12.79 13.26
N ALA A 58 -9.96 -13.51 12.60
CA ALA A 58 -10.23 -13.39 11.18
C ALA A 58 -11.57 -12.69 10.97
N LEU A 59 -11.58 -11.59 10.23
CA LEU A 59 -12.79 -10.82 9.94
C LEU A 59 -13.07 -10.75 8.44
N GLN A 60 -14.36 -10.71 8.08
CA GLN A 60 -14.76 -10.38 6.73
C GLN A 60 -14.60 -8.89 6.48
N LEU A 61 -13.94 -8.55 5.35
CA LEU A 61 -13.81 -7.17 4.91
C LEU A 61 -13.66 -7.09 3.39
N ASP A 62 -14.62 -6.43 2.75
CA ASP A 62 -14.40 -5.80 1.45
C ASP A 62 -14.09 -4.31 1.71
N VAL A 63 -12.90 -3.88 1.33
CA VAL A 63 -12.46 -2.49 1.54
C VAL A 63 -13.23 -1.48 0.67
N ALA A 64 -13.96 -1.94 -0.35
CA ALA A 64 -14.84 -1.12 -1.16
C ALA A 64 -16.24 -0.92 -0.54
N ASP A 65 -16.53 -1.59 0.60
CA ASP A 65 -17.81 -1.45 1.32
C ASP A 65 -17.62 -0.65 2.63
N PRO A 66 -18.12 0.59 2.71
CA PRO A 66 -18.03 1.42 3.91
C PRO A 66 -18.67 0.80 5.16
N LYS A 67 -19.74 0.00 4.99
CA LYS A 67 -20.39 -0.69 6.11
C LYS A 67 -19.52 -1.82 6.64
N ALA A 68 -18.89 -2.59 5.75
CA ALA A 68 -17.95 -3.63 6.13
C ALA A 68 -16.73 -3.05 6.85
N ILE A 69 -16.21 -1.90 6.41
CA ILE A 69 -15.10 -1.18 7.10
C ILE A 69 -15.52 -0.83 8.54
N THR A 70 -16.67 -0.18 8.70
CA THR A 70 -17.16 0.23 10.03
C THR A 70 -17.34 -0.97 10.97
N ALA A 71 -17.93 -2.05 10.47
CA ALA A 71 -18.12 -3.28 11.24
C ALA A 71 -16.80 -3.91 11.64
N ALA A 72 -15.87 -4.09 10.69
CA ALA A 72 -14.56 -4.72 10.95
C ALA A 72 -13.70 -3.94 11.95
N VAL A 73 -13.70 -2.61 11.89
CA VAL A 73 -12.99 -1.77 12.87
C VAL A 73 -13.62 -1.90 14.26
N LYS A 74 -14.96 -1.85 14.36
CA LYS A 74 -15.69 -2.04 15.61
C LYS A 74 -15.43 -3.42 16.23
N ASP A 75 -15.45 -4.47 15.42
CA ASP A 75 -15.21 -5.84 15.89
C ASP A 75 -13.76 -6.02 16.37
N ALA A 76 -12.80 -5.43 15.67
CA ALA A 76 -11.40 -5.43 16.07
C ALA A 76 -11.18 -4.70 17.41
N GLU A 77 -11.78 -3.52 17.58
CA GLU A 77 -11.72 -2.76 18.84
C GLU A 77 -12.47 -3.48 19.96
N GLY A 78 -13.59 -4.14 19.65
CA GLY A 78 -14.32 -4.98 20.62
C GLY A 78 -13.50 -6.17 21.12
N ALA A 79 -12.74 -6.81 20.22
CA ALA A 79 -11.91 -7.97 20.56
C ALA A 79 -10.63 -7.61 21.32
N PHE A 80 -9.99 -6.49 20.97
CA PHE A 80 -8.64 -6.16 21.48
C PHE A 80 -8.56 -4.80 22.20
N GLY A 81 -9.64 -4.04 22.25
CA GLY A 81 -9.73 -2.73 22.90
C GLY A 81 -9.09 -1.58 22.11
N ARG A 82 -8.29 -1.88 21.06
CA ARG A 82 -7.59 -0.87 20.27
C ARG A 82 -7.05 -1.44 18.95
N ILE A 83 -6.68 -0.55 18.05
CA ILE A 83 -5.85 -0.84 16.87
C ILE A 83 -4.60 0.04 16.96
N ASP A 84 -3.42 -0.56 17.11
CA ASP A 84 -2.14 0.16 17.20
C ASP A 84 -1.49 0.38 15.83
N THR A 85 -1.64 -0.57 14.91
CA THR A 85 -1.11 -0.45 13.54
C THR A 85 -2.17 -0.87 12.54
N LEU A 86 -2.45 0.01 11.57
CA LEU A 86 -3.22 -0.32 10.38
C LEU A 86 -2.27 -0.62 9.22
N VAL A 87 -2.41 -1.78 8.57
CA VAL A 87 -1.71 -2.12 7.32
C VAL A 87 -2.73 -2.16 6.19
N ASN A 88 -2.78 -1.12 5.39
CA ASN A 88 -3.57 -1.02 4.18
C ASN A 88 -2.84 -1.75 3.05
N ASN A 89 -3.08 -3.06 2.93
CA ASN A 89 -2.44 -3.91 1.93
C ASN A 89 -3.42 -4.36 0.82
N ALA A 90 -4.72 -4.36 1.05
CA ALA A 90 -5.69 -4.76 0.04
C ALA A 90 -5.56 -3.91 -1.24
N GLY A 91 -5.48 -4.58 -2.37
CA GLY A 91 -5.33 -3.93 -3.68
C GLY A 91 -5.08 -4.94 -4.78
N TYR A 92 -5.30 -4.51 -6.02
CA TYR A 92 -5.06 -5.32 -7.21
C TYR A 92 -4.57 -4.47 -8.38
N GLY A 93 -4.02 -5.14 -9.41
CA GLY A 93 -3.59 -4.49 -10.66
C GLY A 93 -4.67 -4.57 -11.74
N TYR A 94 -4.75 -3.52 -12.56
CA TYR A 94 -5.49 -3.52 -13.82
C TYR A 94 -4.56 -2.99 -14.91
N MET A 95 -4.36 -3.78 -15.95
CA MET A 95 -3.42 -3.52 -17.04
C MET A 95 -4.18 -3.21 -18.33
N SER A 96 -3.93 -2.03 -18.88
CA SER A 96 -4.45 -1.58 -20.17
C SER A 96 -3.58 -0.46 -20.72
N ALA A 97 -3.55 -0.25 -22.03
CA ALA A 97 -3.21 1.07 -22.52
C ALA A 97 -4.26 2.08 -21.99
N VAL A 98 -3.93 3.36 -21.94
CA VAL A 98 -4.87 4.37 -21.38
C VAL A 98 -6.17 4.40 -22.18
N GLU A 99 -6.09 4.29 -23.51
CA GLU A 99 -7.25 4.30 -24.40
C GLU A 99 -8.11 3.02 -24.32
N GLU A 100 -7.51 1.90 -23.90
CA GLU A 100 -8.19 0.59 -23.80
C GLU A 100 -8.94 0.40 -22.48
N GLY A 101 -8.79 1.32 -21.54
CA GLY A 101 -9.31 1.16 -20.18
C GLY A 101 -10.83 1.26 -20.11
N GLU A 102 -11.50 0.23 -19.58
CA GLU A 102 -12.93 0.25 -19.29
C GLU A 102 -13.21 1.08 -18.02
N ASP A 103 -14.11 2.08 -18.12
CA ASP A 103 -14.44 3.00 -17.03
C ASP A 103 -14.85 2.27 -15.74
N ALA A 104 -15.67 1.23 -15.84
CA ALA A 104 -16.11 0.46 -14.68
C ALA A 104 -14.95 -0.26 -13.98
N ALA A 105 -13.99 -0.82 -14.73
CA ALA A 105 -12.81 -1.50 -14.18
C ALA A 105 -11.85 -0.50 -13.51
N ILE A 106 -11.67 0.66 -14.12
CA ILE A 106 -10.86 1.76 -13.59
C ILE A 106 -11.43 2.23 -12.26
N ARG A 107 -12.74 2.57 -12.21
CA ARG A 107 -13.42 3.01 -10.97
C ARG A 107 -13.33 1.96 -9.87
N ALA A 108 -13.61 0.71 -10.18
CA ALA A 108 -13.51 -0.40 -9.22
C ALA A 108 -12.08 -0.55 -8.66
N GLN A 109 -11.05 -0.29 -9.48
CA GLN A 109 -9.67 -0.30 -9.01
C GLN A 109 -9.39 0.85 -8.04
N PHE A 110 -9.88 2.06 -8.33
CA PHE A 110 -9.77 3.22 -7.43
C PHE A 110 -10.53 2.99 -6.13
N GLU A 111 -11.75 2.43 -6.19
CA GLU A 111 -12.52 2.08 -4.99
C GLU A 111 -11.72 1.16 -4.05
N THR A 112 -11.10 0.10 -4.59
CA THR A 112 -10.33 -0.82 -3.76
C THR A 112 -8.99 -0.23 -3.31
N ASN A 113 -8.18 0.30 -4.27
CA ASN A 113 -6.78 0.64 -4.01
C ASN A 113 -6.61 1.96 -3.27
N PHE A 114 -7.57 2.89 -3.40
CA PHE A 114 -7.47 4.25 -2.86
C PHE A 114 -8.62 4.60 -1.92
N PHE A 115 -9.88 4.56 -2.36
CA PHE A 115 -11.00 5.03 -1.52
C PHE A 115 -11.21 4.14 -0.30
N GLY A 116 -11.08 2.82 -0.44
CA GLY A 116 -11.13 1.87 0.67
C GLY A 116 -10.02 2.08 1.69
N LEU A 117 -8.79 2.29 1.21
CA LEU A 117 -7.65 2.66 2.05
C LEU A 117 -7.93 3.97 2.81
N ALA A 118 -8.39 5.01 2.13
CA ALA A 118 -8.71 6.30 2.74
C ALA A 118 -9.85 6.19 3.76
N ALA A 119 -10.86 5.36 3.49
CA ALA A 119 -11.95 5.10 4.43
C ALA A 119 -11.47 4.37 5.70
N LEU A 120 -10.60 3.36 5.57
CA LEU A 120 -9.99 2.67 6.71
C LEU A 120 -9.14 3.61 7.57
N ILE A 121 -8.33 4.46 6.95
CA ILE A 121 -7.57 5.49 7.67
C ILE A 121 -8.52 6.34 8.52
N ARG A 122 -9.59 6.88 7.94
CA ARG A 122 -10.57 7.70 8.66
C ARG A 122 -11.24 6.93 9.79
N ALA A 123 -11.48 5.63 9.62
CA ALA A 123 -12.13 4.80 10.63
C ALA A 123 -11.26 4.54 11.86
N VAL A 124 -9.92 4.36 11.69
CA VAL A 124 -9.02 4.06 12.82
C VAL A 124 -8.40 5.30 13.48
N LEU A 125 -8.30 6.42 12.75
CA LEU A 125 -7.66 7.64 13.24
C LEU A 125 -8.25 8.20 14.53
N PRO A 126 -9.58 8.23 14.77
CA PRO A 126 -10.12 8.75 16.01
C PRO A 126 -9.57 8.06 17.25
N GLY A 127 -9.50 6.73 17.25
CA GLY A 127 -8.94 5.95 18.35
C GLY A 127 -7.43 6.19 18.53
N MET A 128 -6.65 6.21 17.43
CA MET A 128 -5.20 6.51 17.49
C MET A 128 -4.94 7.92 17.99
N ARG A 129 -5.69 8.91 17.49
CA ARG A 129 -5.58 10.33 17.92
C ARG A 129 -5.87 10.51 19.40
N GLN A 130 -6.93 9.86 19.92
CA GLN A 130 -7.28 9.91 21.35
C GLN A 130 -6.17 9.37 22.23
N ARG A 131 -5.52 8.28 21.81
CA ARG A 131 -4.40 7.66 22.53
C ARG A 131 -3.07 8.36 22.30
N ARG A 132 -2.98 9.31 21.36
CA ARG A 132 -1.73 9.96 20.92
C ARG A 132 -0.66 8.94 20.53
N HIS A 133 -1.11 7.84 19.96
CA HIS A 133 -0.24 6.71 19.57
C HIS A 133 -0.88 5.88 18.47
N GLY A 134 -0.09 5.51 17.48
CA GLY A 134 -0.51 4.62 16.40
C GLY A 134 0.47 4.60 15.24
N ALA A 135 0.21 3.70 14.29
CA ALA A 135 0.94 3.65 13.03
C ALA A 135 0.02 3.27 11.86
N ILE A 136 0.25 3.86 10.71
CA ILE A 136 -0.44 3.56 9.47
C ILE A 136 0.60 3.18 8.44
N VAL A 137 0.49 1.96 7.90
CA VAL A 137 1.36 1.42 6.86
C VAL A 137 0.54 1.28 5.59
N ASN A 138 0.81 2.09 4.60
CA ASN A 138 0.12 2.07 3.31
C ASN A 138 0.98 1.34 2.27
N ILE A 139 0.50 0.19 1.77
CA ILE A 139 1.20 -0.54 0.73
C ILE A 139 0.91 0.12 -0.62
N SER A 140 1.84 0.93 -1.05
CA SER A 140 1.90 1.54 -2.37
C SER A 140 2.59 0.59 -3.37
N SER A 141 3.49 1.11 -4.16
CA SER A 141 4.30 0.38 -5.16
C SER A 141 5.39 1.32 -5.69
N VAL A 142 6.44 0.78 -6.30
CA VAL A 142 7.29 1.58 -7.20
C VAL A 142 6.48 2.21 -8.34
N GLY A 143 5.30 1.64 -8.67
CA GLY A 143 4.32 2.24 -9.56
C GLY A 143 3.66 3.52 -9.01
N GLY A 144 3.83 3.86 -7.74
CA GLY A 144 3.46 5.13 -7.13
C GLY A 144 4.56 6.21 -7.24
N LEU A 145 5.75 5.83 -7.72
CA LEU A 145 6.88 6.73 -7.96
C LEU A 145 7.15 6.92 -9.46
N ARG A 146 7.00 5.86 -10.25
CA ARG A 146 7.22 5.85 -11.69
C ARG A 146 6.15 5.03 -12.39
N ALA A 147 5.41 5.65 -13.32
CA ALA A 147 4.48 4.95 -14.19
C ALA A 147 5.21 4.31 -15.38
N GLY A 148 4.62 3.25 -15.92
CA GLY A 148 5.08 2.58 -17.13
C GLY A 148 3.90 2.21 -18.04
N PRO A 149 4.16 1.88 -19.31
CA PRO A 149 3.13 1.54 -20.27
C PRO A 149 2.29 0.34 -19.79
N GLY A 150 1.01 0.36 -20.10
CA GLY A 150 0.06 -0.69 -19.74
C GLY A 150 -0.37 -0.72 -18.27
N ALA A 151 0.17 0.15 -17.41
CA ALA A 151 -0.15 0.20 -15.98
C ALA A 151 -0.63 1.59 -15.50
N GLY A 152 -1.04 2.46 -16.42
CA GLY A 152 -1.35 3.86 -16.12
C GLY A 152 -2.35 4.03 -14.98
N TYR A 153 -3.49 3.35 -15.04
CA TYR A 153 -4.54 3.44 -14.01
C TYR A 153 -4.11 2.85 -12.67
N TYR A 154 -3.41 1.70 -12.68
CA TYR A 154 -2.82 1.15 -11.46
C TYR A 154 -1.83 2.13 -10.83
N CYS A 155 -0.91 2.66 -11.61
CA CYS A 155 0.05 3.65 -11.14
C CYS A 155 -0.65 4.90 -10.57
N ALA A 156 -1.69 5.40 -11.25
CA ALA A 156 -2.47 6.53 -10.76
C ALA A 156 -3.07 6.27 -9.37
N THR A 157 -3.60 5.06 -9.09
CA THR A 157 -4.05 4.72 -7.73
C THR A 157 -2.92 4.77 -6.72
N LYS A 158 -1.70 4.33 -7.09
CA LYS A 158 -0.55 4.29 -6.19
C LYS A 158 0.08 5.67 -5.97
N PHE A 159 0.07 6.54 -6.99
CA PHE A 159 0.41 7.96 -6.83
C PHE A 159 -0.57 8.66 -5.89
N ALA A 160 -1.87 8.38 -6.02
CA ALA A 160 -2.89 8.92 -5.11
C ALA A 160 -2.67 8.45 -3.66
N VAL A 161 -2.29 7.18 -3.45
CA VAL A 161 -1.92 6.66 -2.12
C VAL A 161 -0.71 7.39 -1.56
N ASN A 162 0.35 7.63 -2.36
CA ASN A 162 1.53 8.36 -1.92
C ASN A 162 1.16 9.78 -1.50
N GLY A 163 0.48 10.55 -2.36
CA GLY A 163 0.12 11.94 -2.05
C GLY A 163 -0.76 12.07 -0.81
N LEU A 164 -1.79 11.20 -0.65
CA LEU A 164 -2.60 11.17 0.57
C LEU A 164 -1.77 10.84 1.81
N SER A 165 -0.86 9.89 1.69
CA SER A 165 -0.04 9.43 2.83
C SER A 165 0.98 10.47 3.26
N GLU A 166 1.56 11.22 2.33
CA GLU A 166 2.48 12.33 2.64
C GLU A 166 1.79 13.46 3.40
N ALA A 167 0.59 13.86 2.93
CA ALA A 167 -0.24 14.85 3.62
C ALA A 167 -0.62 14.36 5.03
N LEU A 168 -1.16 13.13 5.11
CA LEU A 168 -1.54 12.53 6.39
C LEU A 168 -0.36 12.47 7.36
N ALA A 169 0.84 12.11 6.90
CA ALA A 169 2.03 12.04 7.76
C ALA A 169 2.30 13.38 8.45
N ALA A 170 2.23 14.49 7.70
CA ALA A 170 2.42 15.83 8.27
C ALA A 170 1.31 16.23 9.26
N GLU A 171 0.06 15.82 8.99
CA GLU A 171 -1.09 16.13 9.85
C GLU A 171 -1.04 15.39 11.19
N VAL A 172 -0.58 14.13 11.20
CA VAL A 172 -0.69 13.26 12.38
C VAL A 172 0.60 13.08 13.16
N GLU A 173 1.74 13.52 12.64
CA GLU A 173 3.03 13.49 13.34
C GLU A 173 2.98 14.21 14.71
N PRO A 174 2.38 15.42 14.85
CA PRO A 174 2.23 16.09 16.15
C PRO A 174 1.29 15.34 17.10
N LEU A 175 0.53 14.37 16.58
CA LEU A 175 -0.37 13.52 17.37
C LEU A 175 0.30 12.22 17.83
N GLY A 176 1.58 12.00 17.53
CA GLY A 176 2.31 10.79 17.89
C GLY A 176 1.91 9.58 17.03
N ILE A 177 1.33 9.80 15.85
CA ILE A 177 0.93 8.75 14.91
C ILE A 177 1.93 8.73 13.76
N ARG A 178 2.48 7.55 13.44
CA ARG A 178 3.44 7.37 12.36
C ARG A 178 2.75 6.93 11.08
N VAL A 179 3.20 7.43 9.94
CA VAL A 179 2.74 6.98 8.62
C VAL A 179 3.95 6.50 7.82
N MET A 180 3.85 5.29 7.29
CA MET A 180 4.87 4.70 6.42
C MET A 180 4.25 4.30 5.09
N ILE A 181 4.84 4.75 4.01
CA ILE A 181 4.51 4.39 2.63
C ILE A 181 5.49 3.30 2.21
N VAL A 182 4.98 2.11 1.94
CA VAL A 182 5.81 1.00 1.46
C VAL A 182 5.65 0.88 -0.04
N GLU A 183 6.77 0.88 -0.75
CA GLU A 183 6.83 0.91 -2.22
C GLU A 183 7.58 -0.33 -2.74
N PRO A 184 6.91 -1.49 -2.78
CA PRO A 184 7.52 -2.70 -3.28
C PRO A 184 7.82 -2.62 -4.78
N GLY A 185 8.97 -3.15 -5.19
CA GLY A 185 9.20 -3.63 -6.55
C GLY A 185 8.46 -4.94 -6.81
N PRO A 186 8.92 -5.79 -7.72
CA PRO A 186 8.31 -7.09 -7.98
C PRO A 186 8.65 -8.10 -6.87
N PHE A 187 7.63 -8.52 -6.13
CA PHE A 187 7.70 -9.56 -5.10
C PHE A 187 6.95 -10.81 -5.54
N ARG A 188 7.45 -11.99 -5.13
CA ARG A 188 6.89 -13.30 -5.48
C ARG A 188 5.60 -13.55 -4.69
N THR A 189 4.51 -13.03 -5.22
CA THR A 189 3.14 -13.12 -4.70
C THR A 189 2.19 -13.46 -5.83
N ASP A 190 0.92 -13.74 -5.51
CA ASP A 190 -0.14 -13.94 -6.51
C ASP A 190 -0.57 -12.65 -7.24
N TRP A 191 0.15 -11.53 -7.02
CA TRP A 191 -0.22 -10.25 -7.62
C TRP A 191 -0.16 -10.28 -9.14
N GLY A 192 0.90 -10.87 -9.72
CA GLY A 192 1.07 -11.02 -11.16
C GLY A 192 0.15 -12.09 -11.80
N GLY A 193 -0.58 -12.84 -11.00
CA GLY A 193 -1.54 -13.86 -11.42
C GLY A 193 -2.97 -13.44 -11.12
N ARG A 194 -3.59 -14.07 -10.10
CA ARG A 194 -4.99 -13.87 -9.73
C ARG A 194 -5.40 -12.43 -9.43
N SER A 195 -4.49 -11.61 -8.93
CA SER A 195 -4.76 -10.21 -8.57
C SER A 195 -4.44 -9.22 -9.68
N LEU A 196 -4.14 -9.70 -10.90
CA LEU A 196 -3.90 -8.87 -12.06
C LEU A 196 -5.03 -9.06 -13.07
N LYS A 197 -5.80 -7.99 -13.30
CA LYS A 197 -6.84 -7.92 -14.32
C LYS A 197 -6.30 -7.23 -15.57
N HIS A 198 -6.94 -7.48 -16.70
CA HIS A 198 -6.56 -6.90 -17.99
C HIS A 198 -7.79 -6.31 -18.67
N SER A 199 -7.58 -5.29 -19.50
CA SER A 199 -8.58 -4.83 -20.45
C SER A 199 -9.00 -5.96 -21.38
N GLN A 200 -10.27 -5.97 -21.78
CA GLN A 200 -10.80 -6.83 -22.83
C GLN A 200 -10.63 -6.20 -24.20
N THR A 201 -10.44 -4.88 -24.26
CA THR A 201 -10.15 -4.14 -25.48
C THR A 201 -8.67 -4.21 -25.78
N GLU A 202 -8.31 -4.51 -27.03
CA GLU A 202 -6.93 -4.52 -27.55
C GLU A 202 -6.86 -3.72 -28.85
N ILE A 203 -6.06 -2.65 -28.84
CA ILE A 203 -5.80 -1.80 -30.00
C ILE A 203 -4.39 -2.11 -30.50
N ALA A 204 -4.26 -2.56 -31.75
CA ALA A 204 -3.00 -3.07 -32.32
C ALA A 204 -1.82 -2.08 -32.21
N ASP A 205 -2.09 -0.79 -32.23
CA ASP A 205 -1.07 0.28 -32.11
C ASP A 205 -0.32 0.26 -30.78
N TYR A 206 -0.89 -0.36 -29.74
CA TYR A 206 -0.24 -0.50 -28.41
C TYR A 206 0.52 -1.82 -28.24
N GLU A 207 0.65 -2.63 -29.29
CA GLU A 207 1.32 -3.93 -29.25
C GLU A 207 2.78 -3.85 -28.76
N ALA A 208 3.54 -2.88 -29.27
CA ALA A 208 4.95 -2.70 -28.91
C ALA A 208 5.17 -2.07 -27.52
N THR A 209 4.13 -1.57 -26.88
CA THR A 209 4.21 -0.82 -25.60
C THR A 209 3.42 -1.52 -24.51
N ALA A 210 2.13 -1.22 -24.35
CA ALA A 210 1.30 -1.72 -23.27
C ALA A 210 1.12 -3.24 -23.30
N HIS A 211 0.88 -3.84 -24.48
CA HIS A 211 0.68 -5.27 -24.60
C HIS A 211 2.00 -6.03 -24.40
N LYS A 212 3.12 -5.55 -24.94
CA LYS A 212 4.44 -6.11 -24.64
C LYS A 212 4.70 -6.14 -23.14
N ARG A 213 4.45 -5.02 -22.44
CA ARG A 213 4.65 -4.92 -20.98
C ARG A 213 3.75 -5.89 -20.22
N ARG A 214 2.50 -6.03 -20.61
CA ARG A 214 1.55 -6.99 -20.04
C ARG A 214 2.08 -8.43 -20.14
N ARG A 215 2.58 -8.84 -21.30
CA ARG A 215 3.18 -10.17 -21.51
C ARG A 215 4.44 -10.39 -20.68
N GLU A 216 5.30 -9.38 -20.57
CA GLU A 216 6.50 -9.45 -19.73
C GLU A 216 6.14 -9.71 -18.27
N ILE A 217 5.16 -8.98 -17.71
CA ILE A 217 4.72 -9.17 -16.33
C ILE A 217 4.13 -10.57 -16.12
N ALA A 218 3.30 -11.04 -17.04
CA ALA A 218 2.73 -12.39 -16.98
C ALA A 218 3.82 -13.47 -17.05
N GLY A 219 4.83 -13.26 -17.91
CA GLY A 219 5.87 -14.25 -18.19
C GLY A 219 6.84 -14.53 -17.02
N TYR A 220 6.99 -13.60 -16.08
CA TYR A 220 7.84 -13.85 -14.91
C TYR A 220 7.06 -14.02 -13.59
N SER A 221 5.72 -14.21 -13.68
CA SER A 221 4.90 -14.47 -12.50
C SER A 221 5.35 -15.75 -11.78
N GLY A 222 5.64 -15.66 -10.47
CA GLY A 222 6.24 -16.73 -9.67
C GLY A 222 7.77 -16.75 -9.65
N ALA A 223 8.44 -15.98 -10.53
CA ALA A 223 9.89 -15.85 -10.59
C ALA A 223 10.42 -14.48 -10.14
N GLN A 224 9.56 -13.65 -9.56
CA GLN A 224 9.94 -12.33 -9.05
C GLN A 224 11.06 -12.45 -8.00
N PRO A 225 12.04 -11.51 -7.98
CA PRO A 225 13.20 -11.59 -7.08
C PRO A 225 12.87 -11.28 -5.62
N GLY A 226 11.79 -10.53 -5.36
CA GLY A 226 11.42 -10.13 -4.01
C GLY A 226 10.76 -11.27 -3.22
N ASP A 227 11.16 -11.42 -1.96
CA ASP A 227 10.63 -12.39 -1.01
C ASP A 227 9.60 -11.71 -0.11
N PRO A 228 8.31 -12.10 -0.16
CA PRO A 228 7.25 -11.47 0.63
C PRO A 228 7.41 -11.67 2.14
N VAL A 229 8.02 -12.77 2.59
CA VAL A 229 8.31 -13.01 4.02
C VAL A 229 9.33 -11.98 4.51
N ARG A 230 10.43 -11.81 3.77
CA ARG A 230 11.46 -10.82 4.10
C ARG A 230 10.94 -9.39 4.00
N ALA A 231 10.02 -9.12 3.07
CA ALA A 231 9.38 -7.81 2.96
C ALA A 231 8.56 -7.46 4.20
N ALA A 232 7.70 -8.38 4.67
CA ALA A 232 6.91 -8.17 5.89
C ALA A 232 7.81 -7.95 7.12
N GLU A 233 8.87 -8.77 7.27
CA GLU A 233 9.85 -8.62 8.33
C GLU A 233 10.58 -7.26 8.28
N ALA A 234 11.00 -6.83 7.09
CA ALA A 234 11.67 -5.54 6.89
C ALA A 234 10.76 -4.37 7.30
N VAL A 235 9.49 -4.37 6.84
CA VAL A 235 8.53 -3.31 7.18
C VAL A 235 8.29 -3.22 8.67
N ILE A 236 8.02 -4.36 9.34
CA ILE A 236 7.76 -4.38 10.79
C ILE A 236 9.01 -3.92 11.57
N THR A 237 10.18 -4.36 11.18
CA THR A 237 11.45 -3.97 11.83
C THR A 237 11.72 -2.48 11.65
N THR A 238 11.54 -1.96 10.43
CA THR A 238 11.73 -0.54 10.11
C THR A 238 10.73 0.34 10.85
N LEU A 239 9.44 -0.04 10.88
CA LEU A 239 8.41 0.71 11.58
C LEU A 239 8.69 0.84 13.08
N ASN A 240 9.31 -0.18 13.66
CA ASN A 240 9.68 -0.21 15.09
C ASN A 240 11.07 0.42 15.38
N SER A 241 11.78 0.94 14.37
CA SER A 241 13.02 1.68 14.60
C SER A 241 12.74 3.05 15.22
N PRO A 242 13.75 3.69 15.85
CA PRO A 242 13.58 5.02 16.47
C PRO A 242 13.07 6.08 15.47
N ASN A 243 13.61 6.09 14.25
CA ASN A 243 13.29 7.06 13.20
C ASN A 243 12.95 6.32 11.89
N PRO A 244 11.73 5.76 11.78
CA PRO A 244 11.33 5.07 10.56
C PRO A 244 11.18 6.07 9.41
N PRO A 245 11.60 5.73 8.19
CA PRO A 245 11.42 6.59 7.05
C PRO A 245 9.93 6.70 6.69
N ARG A 246 9.53 7.82 6.10
CA ARG A 246 8.20 7.98 5.53
C ARG A 246 8.03 7.09 4.30
N HIS A 247 9.01 7.05 3.40
CA HIS A 247 9.04 6.20 2.22
C HIS A 247 9.99 5.03 2.42
N LEU A 248 9.50 3.81 2.21
CA LEU A 248 10.27 2.57 2.29
C LEU A 248 10.16 1.80 0.96
N VAL A 249 11.10 2.06 0.06
CA VAL A 249 11.22 1.32 -1.20
C VAL A 249 11.81 -0.06 -0.93
N LEU A 250 11.14 -1.10 -1.39
CA LEU A 250 11.58 -2.49 -1.17
C LEU A 250 12.06 -3.17 -2.45
N GLY A 251 13.17 -3.88 -2.29
CA GLY A 251 13.82 -4.65 -3.35
C GLY A 251 14.76 -3.82 -4.22
N ARG A 252 15.83 -4.47 -4.72
CA ARG A 252 16.85 -3.82 -5.57
C ARG A 252 16.23 -3.13 -6.78
N PHE A 253 15.39 -3.86 -7.52
CA PHE A 253 14.70 -3.30 -8.69
C PHE A 253 13.90 -2.03 -8.35
N GLY A 254 13.16 -2.06 -7.22
CA GLY A 254 12.40 -0.90 -6.76
C GLY A 254 13.28 0.30 -6.48
N LEU A 255 14.37 0.08 -5.78
CA LEU A 255 15.33 1.15 -5.44
C LEU A 255 15.98 1.75 -6.69
N ASP A 256 16.37 0.91 -7.65
CA ASP A 256 17.00 1.37 -8.90
C ASP A 256 16.01 2.20 -9.75
N VAL A 257 14.74 1.76 -9.84
CA VAL A 257 13.67 2.49 -10.53
C VAL A 257 13.40 3.85 -9.86
N ALA A 258 13.31 3.89 -8.53
CA ALA A 258 13.09 5.11 -7.79
C ALA A 258 14.24 6.12 -7.99
N ARG A 259 15.49 5.68 -7.83
CA ARG A 259 16.68 6.52 -8.05
C ARG A 259 16.74 7.07 -9.47
N ALA A 260 16.52 6.23 -10.48
CA ALA A 260 16.50 6.67 -11.87
C ALA A 260 15.43 7.76 -12.09
N LYS A 261 14.20 7.55 -11.58
CA LYS A 261 13.09 8.51 -11.72
C LYS A 261 13.44 9.87 -11.09
N PHE A 262 13.93 9.87 -9.85
CA PHE A 262 14.27 11.14 -9.18
C PHE A 262 15.43 11.86 -9.83
N ASN A 263 16.46 11.15 -10.29
CA ASN A 263 17.57 11.75 -11.03
C ASN A 263 17.13 12.32 -12.38
N ASP A 264 16.20 11.62 -13.09
CA ASP A 264 15.63 12.14 -14.34
C ASP A 264 14.85 13.43 -14.08
N MET A 265 14.01 13.46 -13.02
CA MET A 265 13.25 14.66 -12.65
C MET A 265 14.15 15.84 -12.27
N LEU A 266 15.22 15.59 -11.51
CA LEU A 266 16.18 16.67 -11.15
C LEU A 266 16.81 17.27 -12.41
N ARG A 267 17.26 16.44 -13.36
CA ARG A 267 17.80 16.93 -14.64
C ARG A 267 16.79 17.75 -15.45
N GLU A 268 15.51 17.32 -15.46
CA GLU A 268 14.44 18.09 -16.11
C GLU A 268 14.19 19.44 -15.43
N LEU A 269 14.19 19.48 -14.09
CA LEU A 269 14.05 20.72 -13.32
C LEU A 269 15.20 21.68 -13.61
N ASP A 270 16.45 21.20 -13.57
CA ASP A 270 17.64 22.01 -13.85
C ASP A 270 17.62 22.57 -15.29
N ALA A 271 17.20 21.73 -16.26
CA ALA A 271 17.15 22.14 -17.67
C ALA A 271 16.09 23.23 -17.95
N TRP A 272 15.04 23.31 -17.14
CA TRP A 272 13.93 24.25 -17.30
C TRP A 272 13.82 25.30 -16.19
N GLU A 273 14.85 25.46 -15.36
CA GLU A 273 14.88 26.38 -14.23
C GLU A 273 14.52 27.81 -14.63
N ALA A 274 15.14 28.35 -15.69
CA ALA A 274 14.87 29.70 -16.18
C ALA A 274 13.43 29.91 -16.62
N THR A 275 12.82 28.87 -17.24
CA THR A 275 11.39 28.89 -17.61
C THR A 275 10.51 28.89 -16.38
N SER A 276 10.85 28.07 -15.37
CA SER A 276 10.11 28.02 -14.11
C SER A 276 10.11 29.38 -13.40
N PHE A 277 11.27 30.03 -13.30
CA PHE A 277 11.38 31.34 -12.68
C PHE A 277 10.68 32.46 -13.48
N SER A 278 10.57 32.30 -14.81
CA SER A 278 9.88 33.32 -15.65
C SER A 278 8.36 33.37 -15.39
N ALA A 279 7.80 32.39 -14.68
CA ALA A 279 6.38 32.36 -14.29
C ALA A 279 6.09 33.18 -13.02
N ASP A 280 7.11 33.63 -12.31
CA ASP A 280 6.97 34.49 -11.14
C ASP A 280 6.77 35.95 -11.53
N PHE A 281 6.20 36.76 -10.65
CA PHE A 281 6.18 38.21 -10.81
C PHE A 281 7.63 38.75 -10.82
N PRO A 282 7.96 39.76 -11.65
CA PRO A 282 9.27 40.36 -11.62
C PRO A 282 9.66 40.84 -10.22
N VAL A 283 10.85 40.48 -9.76
CA VAL A 283 11.35 40.96 -8.46
C VAL A 283 11.52 42.48 -8.55
N ALA A 284 10.82 43.22 -7.72
CA ALA A 284 10.94 44.68 -7.68
C ALA A 284 12.38 45.07 -7.37
N GLY A 285 13.09 45.69 -8.34
CA GLY A 285 14.43 46.18 -8.20
C GLY A 285 15.53 45.41 -8.94
N ALA A 286 15.19 44.38 -9.74
CA ALA A 286 16.13 43.77 -10.69
C ALA A 286 15.99 44.49 -12.06
N ALA A 287 16.65 45.63 -12.22
CA ALA A 287 16.87 46.33 -13.49
C ALA A 287 18.37 46.50 -13.70
#